data_32098d111b9b96f934a6f8a759cfd0e5
#
_entry.id   32098d111b9b96f934a6f8a759cfd0e5
#
_cell.length_a   1.000
_cell.length_b   1.000
_cell.length_c   1.000
_cell.angle_alpha   90.00
_cell.angle_beta   90.00
_cell.angle_gamma   90.00
#
_symmetry.space_group_name_H-M   'P 1'
#
loop_
_entity.id
_entity.type
_entity.pdbx_description
1 polymer ?
#
loop_
_entity_poly.entity_id
_entity_poly.type
_entity_poly.pdbx_seq_one_letter_code
_entity_poly.pdbx_strand_id
1 'polypeptide(L)'
;MLRGAVGDLYYNSWRFLGANMLLGLVLILIVLAAVGSAWALVLLPMAALPAAGMMRMAAVLVRTGHADFSDVTDVLRRPWTVLMIGIGQAVVALVLVVDMQLGAAIGSIPGLLLTVTALYGLVIGWAFAAVAWPLLLDPERDAEPVSRRLRLAALVLLAHPIRVGGFLLLVGVVLAASAIAIAPFVTFAAALGWLVIARFVLPVADRIEGRRTLLVER
;
A
#
# COMPACT_ATOMS: atom_id res chain seq x y z
N MET A 1 -8.35 13.94 -9.71
CA MET A 1 -7.46 12.94 -9.08
C MET A 1 -6.97 11.90 -10.07
N LEU A 2 -7.84 11.08 -10.67
CA LEU A 2 -7.42 10.00 -11.58
C LEU A 2 -6.64 10.53 -12.80
N ARG A 3 -7.14 11.60 -13.46
CA ARG A 3 -6.43 12.25 -14.58
C ARG A 3 -5.03 12.73 -14.19
N GLY A 4 -4.88 13.29 -12.99
CA GLY A 4 -3.56 13.72 -12.50
C GLY A 4 -2.62 12.54 -12.25
N ALA A 5 -3.10 11.45 -11.62
CA ALA A 5 -2.28 10.26 -11.39
C ALA A 5 -1.84 9.59 -12.71
N VAL A 6 -2.74 9.53 -13.71
CA VAL A 6 -2.40 9.02 -15.04
C VAL A 6 -1.40 9.93 -15.75
N GLY A 7 -1.56 11.25 -15.64
CA GLY A 7 -0.58 12.20 -16.19
C GLY A 7 0.80 12.05 -15.54
N ASP A 8 0.86 11.97 -14.21
CA ASP A 8 2.12 11.77 -13.48
C ASP A 8 2.80 10.44 -13.88
N LEU A 9 2.01 9.37 -13.99
CA LEU A 9 2.51 8.09 -14.44
C LEU A 9 3.06 8.18 -15.86
N TYR A 10 2.36 8.87 -16.76
CA TYR A 10 2.79 9.02 -18.16
C TYR A 10 4.13 9.76 -18.27
N TYR A 11 4.27 10.92 -17.60
CA TYR A 11 5.49 11.73 -17.66
C TYR A 11 6.67 11.12 -16.90
N ASN A 12 6.41 10.26 -15.89
CA ASN A 12 7.44 9.58 -15.10
C ASN A 12 7.45 8.06 -15.36
N SER A 13 6.84 7.60 -16.46
CA SER A 13 6.56 6.19 -16.73
C SER A 13 7.78 5.28 -16.61
N TRP A 14 8.94 5.67 -17.13
CA TRP A 14 10.14 4.85 -17.10
C TRP A 14 10.69 4.64 -15.68
N ARG A 15 10.55 5.65 -14.78
CA ARG A 15 10.99 5.58 -13.38
C ARG A 15 10.10 4.64 -12.59
N PHE A 16 8.78 4.80 -12.75
CA PHE A 16 7.80 3.91 -12.14
C PHE A 16 7.84 2.50 -12.70
N LEU A 17 8.14 2.35 -13.99
CA LEU A 17 8.34 1.05 -14.62
C LEU A 17 9.48 0.30 -13.92
N GLY A 18 10.65 0.94 -13.74
CA GLY A 18 11.79 0.33 -13.06
C GLY A 18 11.47 -0.08 -11.62
N ALA A 19 10.80 0.80 -10.85
CA ALA A 19 10.41 0.51 -9.48
C ALA A 19 9.37 -0.63 -9.40
N ASN A 20 8.40 -0.66 -10.32
CA ASN A 20 7.37 -1.69 -10.37
C ASN A 20 7.95 -3.05 -10.83
N MET A 21 8.89 -3.04 -11.77
CA MET A 21 9.61 -4.25 -12.17
C MET A 21 10.41 -4.84 -11.01
N LEU A 22 11.05 -4.00 -10.18
CA LEU A 22 11.75 -4.46 -8.98
C LEU A 22 10.79 -5.17 -8.00
N LEU A 23 9.63 -4.57 -7.73
CA LEU A 23 8.60 -5.20 -6.90
C LEU A 23 8.11 -6.51 -7.52
N GLY A 24 7.79 -6.48 -8.81
CA GLY A 24 7.33 -7.66 -9.56
C GLY A 24 8.35 -8.80 -9.53
N LEU A 25 9.62 -8.49 -9.73
CA LEU A 25 10.71 -9.47 -9.66
C LEU A 25 10.80 -10.12 -8.27
N VAL A 26 10.77 -9.30 -7.20
CA VAL A 26 10.81 -9.83 -5.82
C VAL A 26 9.62 -10.76 -5.56
N LEU A 27 8.40 -10.36 -5.97
CA LEU A 27 7.21 -11.19 -5.81
C LEU A 27 7.30 -12.49 -6.61
N ILE A 28 7.75 -12.44 -7.86
CA ILE A 28 7.94 -13.63 -8.70
C ILE A 28 8.96 -14.59 -8.05
N LEU A 29 10.08 -14.08 -7.55
CA LEU A 29 11.07 -14.90 -6.88
C LEU A 29 10.52 -15.57 -5.61
N ILE A 30 9.73 -14.85 -4.81
CA ILE A 30 9.07 -15.42 -3.62
C ILE A 30 8.06 -16.51 -4.02
N VAL A 31 7.26 -16.27 -5.05
CA VAL A 31 6.27 -17.26 -5.55
C VAL A 31 6.97 -18.51 -6.09
N LEU A 32 8.01 -18.34 -6.90
CA LEU A 32 8.81 -19.47 -7.41
C LEU A 32 9.45 -20.28 -6.29
N ALA A 33 10.00 -19.61 -5.27
CA ALA A 33 10.53 -20.26 -4.10
C ALA A 33 9.44 -21.01 -3.31
N ALA A 34 8.23 -20.44 -3.22
CA ALA A 34 7.09 -21.05 -2.53
C ALA A 34 6.56 -22.31 -3.25
N VAL A 35 6.71 -22.42 -4.56
CA VAL A 35 6.44 -23.66 -5.31
C VAL A 35 7.36 -24.79 -4.85
N GLY A 36 8.61 -24.50 -4.53
CA GLY A 36 9.57 -25.49 -4.00
C GLY A 36 9.38 -25.77 -2.50
N SER A 37 8.96 -24.77 -1.72
CA SER A 37 8.73 -24.89 -0.29
C SER A 37 7.79 -23.79 0.22
N ALA A 38 6.68 -24.19 0.85
CA ALA A 38 5.76 -23.25 1.47
C ALA A 38 6.41 -22.32 2.52
N TRP A 39 7.52 -22.73 3.12
CA TRP A 39 8.31 -21.90 4.04
C TRP A 39 8.86 -20.62 3.39
N ALA A 40 9.02 -20.61 2.07
CA ALA A 40 9.45 -19.40 1.35
C ALA A 40 8.46 -18.24 1.47
N LEU A 41 7.19 -18.48 1.83
CA LEU A 41 6.22 -17.44 2.13
C LEU A 41 6.62 -16.56 3.33
N VAL A 42 7.50 -17.05 4.20
CA VAL A 42 8.11 -16.22 5.27
C VAL A 42 8.92 -15.05 4.71
N LEU A 43 9.33 -15.11 3.45
CA LEU A 43 10.01 -14.00 2.76
C LEU A 43 9.05 -12.92 2.23
N LEU A 44 7.73 -13.14 2.27
CA LEU A 44 6.74 -12.18 1.76
C LEU A 44 6.89 -10.75 2.33
N PRO A 45 7.22 -10.55 3.63
CA PRO A 45 7.50 -9.22 4.17
C PRO A 45 8.65 -8.47 3.48
N MET A 46 9.58 -9.17 2.83
CA MET A 46 10.67 -8.55 2.07
C MET A 46 10.14 -7.73 0.88
N ALA A 47 8.99 -8.10 0.31
CA ALA A 47 8.32 -7.33 -0.72
C ALA A 47 7.86 -5.94 -0.22
N ALA A 48 7.77 -5.74 1.10
CA ALA A 48 7.45 -4.44 1.67
C ALA A 48 8.52 -3.37 1.33
N LEU A 49 9.79 -3.76 1.16
CA LEU A 49 10.87 -2.80 0.84
C LEU A 49 10.68 -2.15 -0.54
N PRO A 50 10.58 -2.90 -1.66
CA PRO A 50 10.34 -2.29 -2.97
C PRO A 50 8.96 -1.64 -3.05
N ALA A 51 7.93 -2.18 -2.38
CA ALA A 51 6.61 -1.55 -2.32
C ALA A 51 6.66 -0.19 -1.60
N ALA A 52 7.36 -0.10 -0.47
CA ALA A 52 7.57 1.14 0.25
C ALA A 52 8.41 2.14 -0.57
N GLY A 53 9.45 1.67 -1.27
CA GLY A 53 10.24 2.51 -2.17
C GLY A 53 9.38 3.16 -3.26
N MET A 54 8.52 2.38 -3.89
CA MET A 54 7.60 2.88 -4.91
C MET A 54 6.56 3.86 -4.31
N MET A 55 6.07 3.60 -3.09
CA MET A 55 5.17 4.51 -2.40
C MET A 55 5.89 5.82 -2.02
N ARG A 56 7.16 5.75 -1.57
CA ARG A 56 7.98 6.95 -1.29
C ARG A 56 8.11 7.80 -2.54
N MET A 57 8.44 7.18 -3.67
CA MET A 57 8.54 7.87 -4.96
C MET A 57 7.21 8.51 -5.37
N ALA A 58 6.09 7.83 -5.14
CA ALA A 58 4.75 8.38 -5.40
C ALA A 58 4.45 9.59 -4.48
N ALA A 59 4.81 9.52 -3.20
CA ALA A 59 4.63 10.61 -2.25
C ALA A 59 5.48 11.83 -2.63
N VAL A 60 6.76 11.64 -2.96
CA VAL A 60 7.66 12.70 -3.44
C VAL A 60 7.10 13.36 -4.70
N LEU A 61 6.66 12.57 -5.69
CA LEU A 61 6.09 13.09 -6.93
C LEU A 61 4.85 13.97 -6.66
N VAL A 62 3.99 13.56 -5.75
CA VAL A 62 2.78 14.33 -5.38
C VAL A 62 3.15 15.64 -4.67
N ARG A 63 4.23 15.66 -3.88
CA ARG A 63 4.68 16.84 -3.14
C ARG A 63 5.47 17.83 -4.01
N THR A 64 6.37 17.34 -4.83
CA THR A 64 7.36 18.17 -5.53
C THR A 64 7.10 18.29 -7.03
N GLY A 65 6.21 17.45 -7.58
CA GLY A 65 5.98 17.34 -9.02
C GLY A 65 7.11 16.63 -9.78
N HIS A 66 8.13 16.13 -9.08
CA HIS A 66 9.28 15.42 -9.64
C HIS A 66 9.69 14.29 -8.71
N ALA A 67 10.04 13.14 -9.28
CA ALA A 67 10.52 11.99 -8.50
C ALA A 67 11.67 11.31 -9.24
N ASP A 68 12.63 10.80 -8.49
CA ASP A 68 13.79 10.09 -9.01
C ASP A 68 13.86 8.65 -8.47
N PHE A 69 14.63 7.80 -9.14
CA PHE A 69 14.83 6.42 -8.68
C PHE A 69 15.58 6.37 -7.32
N SER A 70 16.33 7.41 -6.98
CA SER A 70 16.93 7.58 -5.66
C SER A 70 15.89 7.60 -4.53
N ASP A 71 14.68 8.09 -4.78
CA ASP A 71 13.59 8.10 -3.79
C ASP A 71 13.17 6.67 -3.39
N VAL A 72 13.29 5.72 -4.31
CA VAL A 72 13.07 4.29 -4.02
C VAL A 72 14.12 3.77 -3.03
N THR A 73 15.38 4.17 -3.23
CA THR A 73 16.50 3.72 -2.40
C THR A 73 16.57 4.42 -1.05
N ASP A 74 15.97 5.59 -0.90
CA ASP A 74 15.90 6.32 0.37
C ASP A 74 15.22 5.51 1.49
N VAL A 75 14.29 4.64 1.12
CA VAL A 75 13.64 3.71 2.06
C VAL A 75 14.64 2.76 2.70
N LEU A 76 15.72 2.41 1.98
CA LEU A 76 16.77 1.53 2.48
C LEU A 76 17.63 2.18 3.57
N ARG A 77 17.52 3.48 3.79
CA ARG A 77 18.17 4.15 4.94
C ARG A 77 17.50 3.81 6.27
N ARG A 78 16.23 3.36 6.25
CA ARG A 78 15.46 2.95 7.44
C ARG A 78 14.74 1.61 7.21
N PRO A 79 15.45 0.56 6.76
CA PRO A 79 14.82 -0.69 6.32
C PRO A 79 14.07 -1.37 7.46
N TRP A 80 14.58 -1.30 8.67
CA TRP A 80 13.98 -1.94 9.85
C TRP A 80 12.60 -1.39 10.18
N THR A 81 12.38 -0.08 10.06
CA THR A 81 11.06 0.50 10.30
C THR A 81 10.03 -0.02 9.29
N VAL A 82 10.40 -0.07 8.01
CA VAL A 82 9.54 -0.58 6.94
C VAL A 82 9.26 -2.06 7.11
N LEU A 83 10.30 -2.86 7.39
CA LEU A 83 10.17 -4.30 7.61
C LEU A 83 9.29 -4.60 8.82
N MET A 84 9.48 -3.92 9.96
CA MET A 84 8.67 -4.14 11.16
C MET A 84 7.19 -3.81 10.91
N ILE A 85 6.89 -2.74 10.17
CA ILE A 85 5.52 -2.41 9.81
C ILE A 85 4.97 -3.48 8.84
N GLY A 86 5.75 -3.88 7.83
CA GLY A 86 5.35 -4.92 6.88
C GLY A 86 5.13 -6.29 7.56
N ILE A 87 6.02 -6.69 8.47
CA ILE A 87 5.87 -7.90 9.28
C ILE A 87 4.62 -7.81 10.15
N GLY A 88 4.42 -6.69 10.85
CA GLY A 88 3.23 -6.49 11.69
C GLY A 88 1.93 -6.64 10.89
N GLN A 89 1.86 -6.05 9.70
CA GLN A 89 0.72 -6.20 8.80
C GLN A 89 0.53 -7.64 8.32
N ALA A 90 1.63 -8.32 7.94
CA ALA A 90 1.59 -9.72 7.51
C ALA A 90 1.10 -10.65 8.64
N VAL A 91 1.57 -10.43 9.87
CA VAL A 91 1.13 -11.22 11.05
C VAL A 91 -0.36 -11.00 11.31
N VAL A 92 -0.83 -9.74 11.33
CA VAL A 92 -2.26 -9.44 11.51
C VAL A 92 -3.10 -10.08 10.41
N ALA A 93 -2.68 -9.96 9.15
CA ALA A 93 -3.39 -10.57 8.02
C ALA A 93 -3.41 -12.11 8.13
N LEU A 94 -2.29 -12.72 8.52
CA LEU A 94 -2.20 -14.17 8.71
C LEU A 94 -3.15 -14.66 9.81
N VAL A 95 -3.18 -13.99 10.96
CA VAL A 95 -4.11 -14.32 12.07
C VAL A 95 -5.55 -14.26 11.57
N LEU A 96 -5.94 -13.17 10.89
CA LEU A 96 -7.29 -13.02 10.37
C LEU A 96 -7.66 -14.06 9.30
N VAL A 97 -6.71 -14.47 8.44
CA VAL A 97 -6.92 -15.56 7.47
C VAL A 97 -7.10 -16.89 8.18
N VAL A 98 -6.31 -17.18 9.22
CA VAL A 98 -6.47 -18.38 10.04
C VAL A 98 -7.83 -18.39 10.74
N ASP A 99 -8.24 -17.27 11.35
CA ASP A 99 -9.54 -17.14 11.99
C ASP A 99 -10.69 -17.36 10.99
N MET A 100 -10.56 -16.85 9.77
CA MET A 100 -11.54 -17.05 8.71
C MET A 100 -11.64 -18.55 8.32
N GLN A 101 -10.50 -19.25 8.19
CA GLN A 101 -10.49 -20.68 7.87
C GLN A 101 -11.05 -21.53 9.02
N LEU A 102 -10.67 -21.21 10.26
CA LEU A 102 -11.21 -21.89 11.44
C LEU A 102 -12.72 -21.67 11.57
N GLY A 103 -13.18 -20.45 11.37
CA GLY A 103 -14.60 -20.13 11.38
C GLY A 103 -15.38 -20.91 10.32
N ALA A 104 -14.84 -21.00 9.09
CA ALA A 104 -15.43 -21.79 8.02
C ALA A 104 -15.46 -23.30 8.35
N ALA A 105 -14.41 -23.83 8.99
CA ALA A 105 -14.32 -25.24 9.40
C ALA A 105 -15.30 -25.61 10.50
N ILE A 106 -15.61 -24.70 11.44
CA ILE A 106 -16.58 -24.89 12.51
C ILE A 106 -18.01 -25.08 11.98
N GLY A 107 -18.37 -24.44 10.84
CA GLY A 107 -19.65 -24.63 10.12
C GLY A 107 -20.92 -24.28 10.89
N SER A 108 -20.81 -23.64 12.08
CA SER A 108 -21.92 -23.25 12.93
C SER A 108 -22.09 -21.72 12.99
N ILE A 109 -23.14 -21.22 13.65
CA ILE A 109 -23.35 -19.76 13.81
C ILE A 109 -22.13 -19.05 14.40
N PRO A 110 -21.50 -19.53 15.49
CA PRO A 110 -20.25 -18.95 15.99
C PRO A 110 -19.11 -18.96 14.96
N GLY A 111 -18.97 -20.02 14.18
CA GLY A 111 -17.99 -20.12 13.11
C GLY A 111 -18.24 -19.09 12.00
N LEU A 112 -19.50 -18.90 11.60
CA LEU A 112 -19.87 -17.87 10.63
C LEU A 112 -19.54 -16.45 11.16
N LEU A 113 -19.86 -16.16 12.42
CA LEU A 113 -19.52 -14.88 13.04
C LEU A 113 -18.02 -14.64 13.07
N LEU A 114 -17.22 -15.65 13.39
CA LEU A 114 -15.75 -15.55 13.37
C LEU A 114 -15.25 -15.25 11.95
N THR A 115 -15.73 -15.98 10.93
CA THR A 115 -15.37 -15.78 9.51
C THR A 115 -15.69 -14.36 9.06
N VAL A 116 -16.90 -13.88 9.35
CA VAL A 116 -17.35 -12.54 8.94
C VAL A 116 -16.55 -11.47 9.67
N THR A 117 -16.29 -11.61 10.97
CA THR A 117 -15.47 -10.66 11.73
C THR A 117 -14.04 -10.60 11.21
N ALA A 118 -13.43 -11.74 10.91
CA ALA A 118 -12.10 -11.81 10.35
C ALA A 118 -12.04 -11.17 8.94
N LEU A 119 -13.04 -11.40 8.09
CA LEU A 119 -13.14 -10.76 6.78
C LEU A 119 -13.23 -9.23 6.90
N TYR A 120 -14.09 -8.71 7.79
CA TYR A 120 -14.15 -7.27 8.05
C TYR A 120 -12.82 -6.74 8.60
N GLY A 121 -12.16 -7.47 9.49
CA GLY A 121 -10.83 -7.14 9.98
C GLY A 121 -9.80 -7.00 8.85
N LEU A 122 -9.79 -7.92 7.89
CA LEU A 122 -8.93 -7.87 6.70
C LEU A 122 -9.21 -6.63 5.84
N VAL A 123 -10.49 -6.34 5.57
CA VAL A 123 -10.88 -5.17 4.77
C VAL A 123 -10.47 -3.87 5.46
N ILE A 124 -10.75 -3.74 6.75
CA ILE A 124 -10.38 -2.54 7.53
C ILE A 124 -8.85 -2.43 7.65
N GLY A 125 -8.16 -3.54 7.90
CA GLY A 125 -6.70 -3.58 7.97
C GLY A 125 -6.05 -3.16 6.65
N TRP A 126 -6.56 -3.62 5.53
CA TRP A 126 -6.11 -3.21 4.20
C TRP A 126 -6.40 -1.73 3.95
N ALA A 127 -7.59 -1.26 4.29
CA ALA A 127 -7.95 0.16 4.19
C ALA A 127 -7.03 1.05 5.02
N PHE A 128 -6.77 0.65 6.26
CA PHE A 128 -5.84 1.34 7.14
C PHE A 128 -4.41 1.35 6.57
N ALA A 129 -3.92 0.21 6.11
CA ALA A 129 -2.61 0.09 5.50
C ALA A 129 -2.46 1.02 4.29
N ALA A 130 -3.43 1.04 3.38
CA ALA A 130 -3.40 1.89 2.20
C ALA A 130 -3.35 3.38 2.54
N VAL A 131 -3.97 3.80 3.64
CA VAL A 131 -3.90 5.19 4.13
C VAL A 131 -2.62 5.46 4.92
N ALA A 132 -2.14 4.49 5.69
CA ALA A 132 -0.98 4.63 6.55
C ALA A 132 0.34 4.74 5.76
N TRP A 133 0.53 3.91 4.74
CA TRP A 133 1.78 3.87 3.98
C TRP A 133 2.18 5.21 3.34
N PRO A 134 1.30 5.96 2.64
CA PRO A 134 1.65 7.29 2.13
C PRO A 134 2.09 8.26 3.22
N LEU A 135 1.45 8.22 4.39
CA LEU A 135 1.79 9.09 5.52
C LEU A 135 3.09 8.69 6.22
N LEU A 136 3.39 7.38 6.26
CA LEU A 136 4.64 6.87 6.81
C LEU A 136 5.85 7.21 5.94
N LEU A 137 5.62 7.36 4.63
CA LEU A 137 6.66 7.57 3.63
C LEU A 137 6.62 8.99 3.02
N ASP A 138 5.80 9.88 3.57
CA ASP A 138 5.73 11.28 3.16
C ASP A 138 7.03 12.02 3.55
N PRO A 139 7.77 12.58 2.57
CA PRO A 139 9.02 13.30 2.87
C PRO A 139 8.84 14.46 3.83
N GLU A 140 7.70 15.15 3.80
CA GLU A 140 7.41 16.28 4.70
C GLU A 140 7.15 15.84 6.15
N ARG A 141 6.94 14.55 6.38
CA ARG A 141 6.67 13.97 7.71
C ARG A 141 7.79 13.08 8.24
N ASP A 142 8.95 13.08 7.60
CA ASP A 142 10.08 12.22 8.01
C ASP A 142 10.56 12.48 9.44
N ALA A 143 10.44 13.71 9.93
CA ALA A 143 10.80 14.08 11.30
C ALA A 143 9.72 13.72 12.34
N GLU A 144 8.51 13.33 11.90
CA GLU A 144 7.42 13.02 12.83
C GLU A 144 7.52 11.59 13.35
N PRO A 145 7.09 11.34 14.62
CA PRO A 145 7.05 9.98 15.16
C PRO A 145 6.03 9.12 14.40
N VAL A 146 6.34 7.83 14.24
CA VAL A 146 5.48 6.85 13.55
C VAL A 146 4.07 6.81 14.14
N SER A 147 3.96 6.89 15.47
CA SER A 147 2.67 6.87 16.18
C SER A 147 1.75 8.02 15.76
N ARG A 148 2.30 9.23 15.56
CA ARG A 148 1.52 10.39 15.08
C ARG A 148 1.00 10.16 13.66
N ARG A 149 1.85 9.63 12.77
CA ARG A 149 1.48 9.32 11.38
C ARG A 149 0.42 8.23 11.30
N LEU A 150 0.51 7.19 12.14
CA LEU A 150 -0.52 6.14 12.23
C LEU A 150 -1.84 6.68 12.81
N ARG A 151 -1.79 7.56 13.81
CA ARG A 151 -2.99 8.23 14.33
C ARG A 151 -3.67 9.09 13.26
N LEU A 152 -2.87 9.81 12.47
CA LEU A 152 -3.40 10.60 11.35
C LEU A 152 -4.05 9.71 10.30
N ALA A 153 -3.45 8.54 9.99
CA ALA A 153 -4.05 7.55 9.09
C ALA A 153 -5.43 7.09 9.58
N ALA A 154 -5.56 6.80 10.88
CA ALA A 154 -6.84 6.45 11.48
C ALA A 154 -7.87 7.59 11.35
N LEU A 155 -7.46 8.84 11.59
CA LEU A 155 -8.33 10.01 11.43
C LEU A 155 -8.79 10.20 9.98
N VAL A 156 -7.90 10.03 8.99
CA VAL A 156 -8.27 10.09 7.57
C VAL A 156 -9.29 9.01 7.21
N LEU A 157 -9.06 7.78 7.68
CA LEU A 157 -9.97 6.65 7.44
C LEU A 157 -11.36 6.91 8.06
N LEU A 158 -11.40 7.38 9.30
CA LEU A 158 -12.65 7.67 10.02
C LEU A 158 -13.39 8.88 9.45
N ALA A 159 -12.66 9.91 8.99
CA ALA A 159 -13.27 11.11 8.41
C ALA A 159 -13.87 10.86 7.02
N HIS A 160 -13.34 9.88 6.26
CA HIS A 160 -13.75 9.65 4.87
C HIS A 160 -13.95 8.18 4.51
N PRO A 161 -14.70 7.37 5.28
CA PRO A 161 -14.78 5.92 5.12
C PRO A 161 -15.29 5.50 3.74
N ILE A 162 -16.33 6.16 3.23
CA ILE A 162 -16.93 5.85 1.92
C ILE A 162 -15.96 6.15 0.77
N ARG A 163 -15.23 7.26 0.86
CA ARG A 163 -14.27 7.65 -0.19
C ARG A 163 -13.07 6.69 -0.19
N VAL A 164 -12.57 6.36 1.00
CA VAL A 164 -11.49 5.38 1.14
C VAL A 164 -11.93 4.02 0.63
N GLY A 165 -13.11 3.55 1.02
CA GLY A 165 -13.68 2.27 0.58
C GLY A 165 -13.88 2.19 -0.94
N GLY A 166 -14.52 3.19 -1.54
CA GLY A 166 -14.74 3.24 -3.00
C GLY A 166 -13.44 3.29 -3.81
N PHE A 167 -12.48 3.97 -3.29
CA PHE A 167 -11.15 4.09 -3.87
C PHE A 167 -10.34 2.80 -3.77
N LEU A 168 -10.38 2.11 -2.62
CA LEU A 168 -9.73 0.82 -2.45
C LEU A 168 -10.38 -0.27 -3.31
N LEU A 169 -11.70 -0.21 -3.49
CA LEU A 169 -12.40 -1.08 -4.42
C LEU A 169 -11.88 -0.90 -5.84
N LEU A 170 -11.73 0.36 -6.29
CA LEU A 170 -11.17 0.67 -7.60
C LEU A 170 -9.75 0.10 -7.76
N VAL A 171 -8.87 0.38 -6.79
CA VAL A 171 -7.48 -0.13 -6.81
C VAL A 171 -7.48 -1.66 -6.78
N GLY A 172 -8.32 -2.28 -5.95
CA GLY A 172 -8.45 -3.74 -5.86
C GLY A 172 -8.89 -4.36 -7.18
N VAL A 173 -9.88 -3.77 -7.86
CA VAL A 173 -10.33 -4.23 -9.19
C VAL A 173 -9.22 -4.08 -10.23
N VAL A 174 -8.51 -2.96 -10.25
CA VAL A 174 -7.38 -2.76 -11.18
C VAL A 174 -6.26 -3.76 -10.92
N LEU A 175 -5.90 -4.01 -9.66
CA LEU A 175 -4.89 -5.00 -9.30
C LEU A 175 -5.33 -6.42 -9.67
N ALA A 176 -6.57 -6.81 -9.39
CA ALA A 176 -7.10 -8.12 -9.73
C ALA A 176 -7.15 -8.34 -11.24
N ALA A 177 -7.66 -7.37 -12.01
CA ALA A 177 -7.68 -7.44 -13.47
C ALA A 177 -6.26 -7.50 -14.05
N SER A 178 -5.32 -6.74 -13.47
CA SER A 178 -3.93 -6.72 -13.91
C SER A 178 -3.18 -8.00 -13.56
N ALA A 179 -3.54 -8.66 -12.44
CA ALA A 179 -2.95 -9.95 -12.05
C ALA A 179 -3.27 -11.06 -13.06
N ILE A 180 -4.45 -11.03 -13.68
CA ILE A 180 -4.85 -11.98 -14.73
C ILE A 180 -3.98 -11.80 -15.98
N ALA A 181 -3.61 -10.56 -16.31
CA ALA A 181 -2.83 -10.25 -17.49
C ALA A 181 -1.30 -10.19 -17.23
N ILE A 182 -0.84 -10.45 -16.01
CA ILE A 182 0.56 -10.45 -15.51
C ILE A 182 1.39 -9.23 -15.96
N ALA A 183 1.50 -8.98 -17.26
CA ALA A 183 2.31 -7.90 -17.82
C ALA A 183 1.89 -6.49 -17.32
N PRO A 184 0.61 -6.06 -17.34
CA PRO A 184 0.19 -4.79 -16.75
C PRO A 184 0.42 -4.74 -15.23
N PHE A 185 0.29 -5.88 -14.53
CA PHE A 185 0.56 -5.95 -13.09
C PHE A 185 2.03 -5.62 -12.79
N VAL A 186 2.95 -6.28 -13.49
CA VAL A 186 4.40 -6.08 -13.32
C VAL A 186 4.84 -4.69 -13.78
N THR A 187 4.17 -4.08 -14.77
CA THR A 187 4.63 -2.83 -15.38
C THR A 187 4.03 -1.57 -14.77
N PHE A 188 2.72 -1.52 -14.49
CA PHE A 188 2.05 -0.25 -14.19
C PHE A 188 1.05 -0.29 -13.02
N ALA A 189 0.41 -1.42 -12.75
CA ALA A 189 -0.78 -1.44 -11.89
C ALA A 189 -0.49 -1.02 -10.46
N ALA A 190 0.60 -1.52 -9.86
CA ALA A 190 0.96 -1.16 -8.50
C ALA A 190 1.37 0.32 -8.41
N ALA A 191 2.16 0.81 -9.38
CA ALA A 191 2.57 2.20 -9.43
C ALA A 191 1.38 3.16 -9.55
N LEU A 192 0.42 2.85 -10.44
CA LEU A 192 -0.81 3.62 -10.58
C LEU A 192 -1.61 3.60 -9.27
N GLY A 193 -1.77 2.43 -8.65
CA GLY A 193 -2.45 2.29 -7.37
C GLY A 193 -1.85 3.21 -6.30
N TRP A 194 -0.53 3.19 -6.14
CA TRP A 194 0.17 4.02 -5.17
C TRP A 194 0.06 5.51 -5.44
N LEU A 195 0.16 5.95 -6.70
CA LEU A 195 -0.04 7.35 -7.09
C LEU A 195 -1.44 7.84 -6.76
N VAL A 196 -2.44 7.06 -7.10
CA VAL A 196 -3.83 7.39 -6.83
C VAL A 196 -4.05 7.51 -5.31
N ILE A 197 -3.49 6.58 -4.50
CA ILE A 197 -3.53 6.60 -3.03
C ILE A 197 -2.85 7.84 -2.47
N ALA A 198 -1.63 8.13 -2.88
CA ALA A 198 -0.88 9.29 -2.40
C ALA A 198 -1.61 10.60 -2.71
N ARG A 199 -2.12 10.77 -3.94
CA ARG A 199 -2.89 11.96 -4.35
C ARG A 199 -4.21 12.15 -3.59
N PHE A 200 -4.76 11.09 -3.01
CA PHE A 200 -5.93 11.21 -2.14
C PHE A 200 -5.52 11.50 -0.70
N VAL A 201 -4.65 10.67 -0.13
CA VAL A 201 -4.35 10.65 1.30
C VAL A 201 -3.61 11.90 1.74
N LEU A 202 -2.57 12.33 1.00
CA LEU A 202 -1.71 13.43 1.44
C LEU A 202 -2.47 14.77 1.56
N PRO A 203 -3.29 15.21 0.58
CA PRO A 203 -4.05 16.46 0.72
C PRO A 203 -5.12 16.40 1.80
N VAL A 204 -5.74 15.23 2.01
CA VAL A 204 -6.75 15.05 3.05
C VAL A 204 -6.10 15.14 4.44
N ALA A 205 -4.94 14.51 4.61
CA ALA A 205 -4.17 14.57 5.85
C ALA A 205 -3.73 16.01 6.18
N ASP A 206 -3.23 16.75 5.18
CA ASP A 206 -2.83 18.15 5.35
C ASP A 206 -4.01 19.03 5.79
N ARG A 207 -5.19 18.81 5.22
CA ARG A 207 -6.41 19.54 5.63
C ARG A 207 -6.81 19.24 7.07
N ILE A 208 -6.71 17.99 7.51
CA ILE A 208 -7.02 17.59 8.89
C ILE A 208 -6.04 18.24 9.87
N GLU A 209 -4.77 18.39 9.48
CA GLU A 209 -3.74 19.06 10.29
C GLU A 209 -3.73 20.59 10.15
N GLY A 210 -4.55 21.17 9.26
CA GLY A 210 -4.55 22.61 8.97
C GLY A 210 -3.28 23.07 8.25
N ARG A 211 -2.53 22.19 7.61
CA ARG A 211 -1.35 22.53 6.80
C ARG A 211 -1.81 23.08 5.44
N ARG A 212 -1.03 24.04 4.89
CA ARG A 212 -1.25 24.45 3.51
C ARG A 212 -0.93 23.31 2.56
N THR A 213 -1.88 22.95 1.71
CA THR A 213 -1.70 21.89 0.72
C THR A 213 -0.75 22.41 -0.37
N LEU A 214 0.50 21.98 -0.35
CA LEU A 214 1.48 22.29 -1.39
C LEU A 214 1.35 21.27 -2.54
N LEU A 215 0.16 21.15 -3.13
CA LEU A 215 0.00 20.33 -4.32
C LEU A 215 0.42 21.14 -5.55
N VAL A 216 1.32 20.61 -6.33
CA VAL A 216 1.60 21.12 -7.68
C VAL A 216 0.39 20.78 -8.56
N GLU A 217 -0.50 21.76 -8.76
CA GLU A 217 -1.53 21.65 -9.81
C GLU A 217 -0.83 21.77 -11.17
N ARG A 218 -0.81 20.67 -11.90
CA ARG A 218 -0.45 20.64 -13.32
C ARG A 218 -1.68 20.36 -14.17
#